data_49b82a804d4995371092fb4c326b53fe
#
_entry.id   49b82a804d4995371092fb4c326b53fe
#
_cell.length_a   1.000
_cell.length_b   1.000
_cell.length_c   1.000
_cell.angle_alpha   90.00
_cell.angle_beta   90.00
_cell.angle_gamma   90.00
#
_symmetry.space_group_name_H-M   'P 1'
#
loop_
_entity.id
_entity.type
_entity.pdbx_description
1 polymer ?
#
loop_
_entity_poly.entity_id
_entity_poly.type
_entity_poly.pdbx_seq_one_letter_code
_entity_poly.pdbx_strand_id
1 'polypeptide(L)'
;MTKKQKKMLIRIIIAAVMLAALHFIPVTGWLRLALYLVTYVVIGCDIMKKAGQGILNGRVFDENFLMAVATIGAFALAIYEKSGDYNEAIAVMLFYQIGELFQSYAVGKSRKNISALMDIRPDYANIEQDGQLVQVDPDEVAIGTVIVVQPGEKVPIDGVITEGRSTLNTSALTGESLPRDAQEGDEIISGCINMTGLLKIRTTKEFGESTVSKILELVENSSSRKSRSEDFIARFARIYTPAVCYSALALAILPPVIRLAGGMDGQWEQWIYRALTFLVTSCPCALVVSIPLSFFAGIGGASKEGILVKGSNYLETLSRVKCVVFDKTGTLTKGVFQVTAVHHNEMDEAKLLEYAALAECASSHPISKSLQRAYGRPIDRSRVTDIREFSGHGVTARVDGAAVAAGNSKLMEQLGIPYHDCHSVGTIIHMAVDGQYAGHIVISDVVKPHAKEAIAALHRAGVDKTVMLTGDTKRVAEAVAVELGVDEVRSDLLPADKVSKVEELLGQQRGKAKLAFVGDGINDAPVLSRADIGIAMGAMGSDAAIEAADIVLMDDEPMQIAKAIKISRKCIGIVYQNIVFALVVKFACLALVAIGLADMWAAIFADVGVMVLAVLNAIRALRVHNL
;
A
#
# COMPACT_ATOMS: atom_id res chain seq x y z
N MET A 1 -18.34 -11.56 14.43
CA MET A 1 -19.33 -11.98 13.41
C MET A 1 -20.41 -10.92 13.26
N THR A 2 -20.73 -10.55 12.02
CA THR A 2 -21.82 -9.61 11.71
C THR A 2 -23.19 -10.24 11.97
N LYS A 3 -24.26 -9.41 12.07
CA LYS A 3 -25.66 -9.92 12.21
C LYS A 3 -26.03 -10.91 11.08
N LYS A 4 -25.55 -10.64 9.84
CA LYS A 4 -25.76 -11.52 8.66
C LYS A 4 -25.06 -12.87 8.83
N GLN A 5 -23.81 -12.89 9.27
CA GLN A 5 -23.03 -14.11 9.52
C GLN A 5 -23.64 -14.97 10.64
N LYS A 6 -24.11 -14.34 11.73
CA LYS A 6 -24.81 -15.06 12.82
C LYS A 6 -26.09 -15.73 12.31
N LYS A 7 -26.89 -15.03 11.48
CA LYS A 7 -28.11 -15.60 10.89
C LYS A 7 -27.79 -16.79 9.98
N MET A 8 -26.73 -16.71 9.18
CA MET A 8 -26.27 -17.80 8.31
C MET A 8 -25.81 -19.02 9.14
N LEU A 9 -25.00 -18.79 10.19
CA LEU A 9 -24.57 -19.87 11.11
C LEU A 9 -25.75 -20.60 11.76
N ILE A 10 -26.74 -19.85 12.27
CA ILE A 10 -27.94 -20.43 12.88
C ILE A 10 -28.68 -21.34 11.87
N ARG A 11 -28.83 -20.91 10.62
CA ARG A 11 -29.49 -21.69 9.56
C ARG A 11 -28.71 -22.98 9.22
N ILE A 12 -27.37 -22.89 9.15
CA ILE A 12 -26.49 -24.03 8.95
C ILE A 12 -26.69 -25.04 10.08
N ILE A 13 -26.68 -24.58 11.34
CA ILE A 13 -26.90 -25.47 12.52
C ILE A 13 -28.28 -26.11 12.47
N ILE A 14 -29.34 -25.35 12.21
CA ILE A 14 -30.69 -25.86 12.12
C ILE A 14 -30.79 -26.94 11.02
N ALA A 15 -30.29 -26.67 9.82
CA ALA A 15 -30.32 -27.60 8.71
C ALA A 15 -29.50 -28.87 8.98
N ALA A 16 -28.33 -28.73 9.62
CA ALA A 16 -27.49 -29.87 10.01
C ALA A 16 -28.18 -30.77 11.05
N VAL A 17 -28.82 -30.16 12.06
CA VAL A 17 -29.60 -30.90 13.07
C VAL A 17 -30.81 -31.60 12.44
N MET A 18 -31.55 -30.92 11.54
CA MET A 18 -32.66 -31.51 10.81
C MET A 18 -32.20 -32.68 9.94
N LEU A 19 -31.09 -32.53 9.20
CA LEU A 19 -30.52 -33.60 8.38
C LEU A 19 -30.12 -34.81 9.23
N ALA A 20 -29.43 -34.58 10.36
CA ALA A 20 -29.06 -35.64 11.30
C ALA A 20 -30.31 -36.33 11.90
N ALA A 21 -31.32 -35.59 12.32
CA ALA A 21 -32.56 -36.16 12.84
C ALA A 21 -33.28 -37.01 11.80
N LEU A 22 -33.35 -36.55 10.55
CA LEU A 22 -33.98 -37.29 9.44
C LEU A 22 -33.23 -38.57 9.07
N HIS A 23 -31.93 -38.65 9.36
CA HIS A 23 -31.14 -39.87 9.16
C HIS A 23 -31.53 -40.99 10.15
N PHE A 24 -31.88 -40.63 11.39
CA PHE A 24 -32.24 -41.59 12.44
C PHE A 24 -33.73 -41.92 12.52
N ILE A 25 -34.59 -41.10 11.93
CA ILE A 25 -36.04 -41.31 11.96
C ILE A 25 -36.47 -42.11 10.73
N PRO A 26 -37.05 -43.33 10.87
CA PRO A 26 -37.47 -44.15 9.75
C PRO A 26 -38.79 -43.64 9.14
N VAL A 27 -38.73 -42.50 8.43
CA VAL A 27 -39.87 -41.93 7.70
C VAL A 27 -39.81 -42.41 6.25
N THR A 28 -40.93 -42.82 5.69
CA THR A 28 -41.02 -43.30 4.30
C THR A 28 -42.06 -42.52 3.49
N GLY A 29 -41.98 -42.60 2.16
CA GLY A 29 -42.98 -42.03 1.25
C GLY A 29 -42.98 -40.49 1.18
N TRP A 30 -44.14 -39.90 0.94
CA TRP A 30 -44.31 -38.46 0.74
C TRP A 30 -43.93 -37.60 1.95
N LEU A 31 -44.06 -38.12 3.17
CA LEU A 31 -43.67 -37.41 4.37
C LEU A 31 -42.14 -37.23 4.45
N ARG A 32 -41.39 -38.25 4.03
CA ARG A 32 -39.92 -38.14 3.93
C ARG A 32 -39.52 -37.06 2.94
N LEU A 33 -40.06 -37.06 1.73
CA LEU A 33 -39.81 -36.01 0.72
C LEU A 33 -40.14 -34.62 1.26
N ALA A 34 -41.29 -34.44 1.92
CA ALA A 34 -41.70 -33.15 2.45
C ALA A 34 -40.72 -32.61 3.52
N LEU A 35 -40.27 -33.47 4.44
CA LEU A 35 -39.32 -33.09 5.50
C LEU A 35 -37.93 -32.71 4.93
N TYR A 36 -37.43 -33.49 3.96
CA TYR A 36 -36.18 -33.14 3.27
C TYR A 36 -36.32 -31.87 2.45
N LEU A 37 -37.46 -31.64 1.80
CA LEU A 37 -37.71 -30.38 1.06
C LEU A 37 -37.74 -29.16 1.98
N VAL A 38 -38.36 -29.29 3.18
CA VAL A 38 -38.32 -28.24 4.19
C VAL A 38 -36.88 -27.93 4.61
N THR A 39 -36.08 -28.97 4.89
CA THR A 39 -34.67 -28.80 5.24
C THR A 39 -33.88 -28.12 4.11
N TYR A 40 -34.12 -28.52 2.86
CA TYR A 40 -33.50 -27.91 1.67
C TYR A 40 -33.87 -26.43 1.52
N VAL A 41 -35.13 -26.07 1.72
CA VAL A 41 -35.60 -24.67 1.67
C VAL A 41 -34.96 -23.87 2.80
N VAL A 42 -34.86 -24.38 4.01
CA VAL A 42 -34.20 -23.70 5.13
C VAL A 42 -32.77 -23.35 4.81
N ILE A 43 -31.98 -24.25 4.23
CA ILE A 43 -30.56 -24.00 3.93
C ILE A 43 -30.36 -23.28 2.62
N GLY A 44 -31.18 -23.51 1.59
CA GLY A 44 -30.97 -23.09 0.21
C GLY A 44 -31.75 -21.86 -0.23
N CYS A 45 -32.71 -21.32 0.56
CA CYS A 45 -33.59 -20.24 0.10
C CYS A 45 -32.84 -18.98 -0.38
N ASP A 46 -31.70 -18.64 0.22
CA ASP A 46 -30.89 -17.47 -0.21
C ASP A 46 -30.23 -17.70 -1.57
N ILE A 47 -29.73 -18.93 -1.80
CA ILE A 47 -29.07 -19.31 -3.04
C ILE A 47 -30.09 -19.34 -4.17
N MET A 48 -31.25 -19.95 -3.93
CA MET A 48 -32.36 -19.99 -4.88
C MET A 48 -32.84 -18.58 -5.27
N LYS A 49 -32.96 -17.69 -4.26
CA LYS A 49 -33.32 -16.29 -4.52
C LYS A 49 -32.27 -15.56 -5.34
N LYS A 50 -30.97 -15.74 -5.02
CA LYS A 50 -29.85 -15.14 -5.77
C LYS A 50 -29.78 -15.69 -7.19
N ALA A 51 -29.94 -17.02 -7.38
CA ALA A 51 -30.00 -17.65 -8.70
C ALA A 51 -31.14 -17.08 -9.56
N GLY A 52 -32.36 -16.98 -9.00
CA GLY A 52 -33.51 -16.38 -9.68
C GLY A 52 -33.28 -14.90 -10.06
N GLN A 53 -32.72 -14.12 -9.16
CA GLN A 53 -32.34 -12.73 -9.45
C GLN A 53 -31.24 -12.64 -10.50
N GLY A 54 -30.28 -13.57 -10.50
CA GLY A 54 -29.22 -13.67 -11.52
C GLY A 54 -29.80 -13.88 -12.91
N ILE A 55 -30.74 -14.81 -13.05
CA ILE A 55 -31.44 -15.08 -14.31
C ILE A 55 -32.20 -13.86 -14.80
N LEU A 56 -32.97 -13.20 -13.92
CA LEU A 56 -33.75 -12.01 -14.25
C LEU A 56 -32.85 -10.84 -14.70
N ASN A 57 -31.65 -10.75 -14.18
CA ASN A 57 -30.65 -9.71 -14.50
C ASN A 57 -29.72 -10.11 -15.66
N GLY A 58 -30.02 -11.17 -16.41
CA GLY A 58 -29.23 -11.65 -17.55
C GLY A 58 -27.89 -12.30 -17.19
N ARG A 59 -27.65 -12.61 -15.91
CA ARG A 59 -26.46 -13.33 -15.40
C ARG A 59 -26.80 -14.78 -15.14
N VAL A 60 -27.07 -15.54 -16.20
CA VAL A 60 -27.57 -16.92 -16.10
C VAL A 60 -26.51 -17.90 -15.58
N PHE A 61 -25.23 -17.66 -15.91
CA PHE A 61 -24.15 -18.59 -15.55
C PHE A 61 -23.34 -18.05 -14.36
N ASP A 62 -23.96 -17.93 -13.18
CA ASP A 62 -23.26 -17.65 -11.93
C ASP A 62 -23.16 -18.89 -11.02
N GLU A 63 -22.36 -18.80 -9.96
CA GLU A 63 -22.16 -19.90 -9.01
C GLU A 63 -23.46 -20.33 -8.31
N ASN A 64 -24.37 -19.38 -8.02
CA ASN A 64 -25.65 -19.68 -7.37
C ASN A 64 -26.57 -20.45 -8.33
N PHE A 65 -26.55 -20.13 -9.61
CA PHE A 65 -27.28 -20.86 -10.64
C PHE A 65 -26.78 -22.31 -10.76
N LEU A 66 -25.45 -22.51 -10.82
CA LEU A 66 -24.86 -23.86 -10.89
C LEU A 66 -25.27 -24.71 -9.70
N MET A 67 -25.18 -24.15 -8.50
CA MET A 67 -25.59 -24.85 -7.27
C MET A 67 -27.07 -25.15 -7.23
N ALA A 68 -27.92 -24.23 -7.66
CA ALA A 68 -29.36 -24.43 -7.74
C ALA A 68 -29.71 -25.55 -8.72
N VAL A 69 -29.17 -25.52 -9.94
CA VAL A 69 -29.41 -26.55 -10.96
C VAL A 69 -28.95 -27.93 -10.48
N ALA A 70 -27.74 -28.00 -9.92
CA ALA A 70 -27.19 -29.27 -9.46
C ALA A 70 -27.99 -29.89 -8.31
N THR A 71 -28.39 -29.10 -7.32
CA THR A 71 -29.13 -29.61 -6.15
C THR A 71 -30.58 -29.89 -6.47
N ILE A 72 -31.26 -29.10 -7.31
CA ILE A 72 -32.62 -29.44 -7.81
C ILE A 72 -32.55 -30.72 -8.66
N GLY A 73 -31.53 -30.82 -9.53
CA GLY A 73 -31.30 -31.99 -10.35
C GLY A 73 -31.10 -33.27 -9.52
N ALA A 74 -30.32 -33.18 -8.44
CA ALA A 74 -30.11 -34.30 -7.51
C ALA A 74 -31.41 -34.72 -6.83
N PHE A 75 -32.25 -33.74 -6.39
CA PHE A 75 -33.61 -34.07 -5.88
C PHE A 75 -34.50 -34.74 -6.92
N ALA A 76 -34.51 -34.21 -8.14
CA ALA A 76 -35.31 -34.75 -9.23
C ALA A 76 -34.88 -36.18 -9.59
N LEU A 77 -33.58 -36.47 -9.60
CA LEU A 77 -33.03 -37.78 -9.85
C LEU A 77 -33.44 -38.76 -8.76
N ALA A 78 -33.29 -38.37 -7.47
CA ALA A 78 -33.72 -39.22 -6.33
C ALA A 78 -35.21 -39.52 -6.30
N ILE A 79 -36.07 -38.61 -6.80
CA ILE A 79 -37.50 -38.83 -6.95
C ILE A 79 -37.77 -39.82 -8.12
N TYR A 80 -37.08 -39.64 -9.24
CA TYR A 80 -37.22 -40.52 -10.41
C TYR A 80 -36.80 -41.95 -10.12
N GLU A 81 -35.66 -42.15 -9.48
CA GLU A 81 -35.13 -43.45 -9.05
C GLU A 81 -35.95 -44.09 -7.90
N LYS A 82 -36.83 -43.32 -7.26
CA LYS A 82 -37.53 -43.73 -6.02
C LYS A 82 -36.58 -44.18 -4.93
N SER A 83 -35.32 -43.74 -4.95
CA SER A 83 -34.28 -44.12 -3.99
C SER A 83 -34.59 -43.59 -2.59
N GLY A 84 -35.28 -42.44 -2.51
CA GLY A 84 -35.54 -41.74 -1.26
C GLY A 84 -34.27 -41.15 -0.63
N ASP A 85 -33.16 -41.13 -1.35
CA ASP A 85 -31.90 -40.60 -0.86
C ASP A 85 -31.73 -39.13 -1.25
N TYR A 86 -32.34 -38.24 -0.47
CA TYR A 86 -32.29 -36.80 -0.63
C TYR A 86 -31.12 -36.15 0.15
N ASN A 87 -30.32 -37.00 0.86
CA ASN A 87 -29.23 -36.51 1.73
C ASN A 87 -28.19 -35.72 0.95
N GLU A 88 -27.81 -36.17 -0.24
CA GLU A 88 -26.76 -35.59 -1.05
C GLU A 88 -27.05 -34.14 -1.42
N ALA A 89 -28.25 -33.83 -1.91
CA ALA A 89 -28.63 -32.48 -2.32
C ALA A 89 -28.59 -31.46 -1.15
N ILE A 90 -29.04 -31.93 0.05
CA ILE A 90 -28.99 -31.05 1.25
C ILE A 90 -27.56 -30.90 1.75
N ALA A 91 -26.78 -31.99 1.74
CA ALA A 91 -25.38 -31.95 2.16
C ALA A 91 -24.55 -31.03 1.27
N VAL A 92 -24.73 -31.11 -0.05
CA VAL A 92 -24.10 -30.17 -1.02
C VAL A 92 -24.38 -28.71 -0.62
N MET A 93 -25.66 -28.41 -0.39
CA MET A 93 -26.08 -27.05 -0.02
C MET A 93 -25.53 -26.63 1.35
N LEU A 94 -25.47 -27.58 2.30
CA LEU A 94 -24.92 -27.34 3.63
C LEU A 94 -23.41 -27.02 3.58
N PHE A 95 -22.62 -27.84 2.87
CA PHE A 95 -21.19 -27.61 2.72
C PHE A 95 -20.90 -26.31 1.96
N TYR A 96 -21.68 -26.01 0.92
CA TYR A 96 -21.58 -24.75 0.23
C TYR A 96 -21.82 -23.54 1.17
N GLN A 97 -22.86 -23.58 1.99
CA GLN A 97 -23.18 -22.54 2.97
C GLN A 97 -22.11 -22.43 4.06
N ILE A 98 -21.51 -23.55 4.49
CA ILE A 98 -20.35 -23.52 5.40
C ILE A 98 -19.16 -22.80 4.73
N GLY A 99 -18.90 -23.12 3.47
CA GLY A 99 -17.87 -22.44 2.67
C GLY A 99 -18.11 -20.94 2.54
N GLU A 100 -19.32 -20.52 2.19
CA GLU A 100 -19.75 -19.12 2.10
C GLU A 100 -19.59 -18.40 3.46
N LEU A 101 -19.95 -19.05 4.57
CA LEU A 101 -19.78 -18.48 5.90
C LEU A 101 -18.29 -18.29 6.24
N PHE A 102 -17.47 -19.31 5.97
CA PHE A 102 -16.02 -19.24 6.19
C PHE A 102 -15.38 -18.12 5.36
N GLN A 103 -15.75 -18.04 4.08
CA GLN A 103 -15.33 -16.97 3.18
C GLN A 103 -15.69 -15.58 3.73
N SER A 104 -16.97 -15.38 4.07
CA SER A 104 -17.46 -14.11 4.61
C SER A 104 -16.76 -13.74 5.93
N TYR A 105 -16.48 -14.74 6.77
CA TYR A 105 -15.74 -14.53 8.02
C TYR A 105 -14.28 -14.18 7.79
N ALA A 106 -13.58 -14.92 6.91
CA ALA A 106 -12.17 -14.71 6.59
C ALA A 106 -11.93 -13.32 5.97
N VAL A 107 -12.74 -12.95 4.97
CA VAL A 107 -12.69 -11.62 4.33
C VAL A 107 -13.03 -10.51 5.33
N GLY A 108 -14.08 -10.71 6.15
CA GLY A 108 -14.47 -9.74 7.16
C GLY A 108 -13.40 -9.57 8.26
N LYS A 109 -12.74 -10.64 8.69
CA LYS A 109 -11.66 -10.60 9.66
C LYS A 109 -10.40 -9.94 9.07
N SER A 110 -10.07 -10.22 7.81
CA SER A 110 -8.95 -9.58 7.12
C SER A 110 -9.16 -8.07 6.98
N ARG A 111 -10.34 -7.65 6.55
CA ARG A 111 -10.70 -6.21 6.49
C ARG A 111 -10.67 -5.55 7.88
N LYS A 112 -11.16 -6.25 8.90
CA LYS A 112 -11.17 -5.74 10.28
C LYS A 112 -9.76 -5.70 10.89
N ASN A 113 -8.88 -6.63 10.53
CA ASN A 113 -7.48 -6.58 10.94
C ASN A 113 -6.73 -5.42 10.27
N ILE A 114 -7.02 -5.10 9.02
CA ILE A 114 -6.50 -3.90 8.34
C ILE A 114 -7.03 -2.64 9.03
N SER A 115 -8.31 -2.59 9.34
CA SER A 115 -8.91 -1.48 10.10
C SER A 115 -8.43 -1.41 11.56
N ALA A 116 -8.10 -2.54 12.21
CA ALA A 116 -7.55 -2.58 13.57
C ALA A 116 -6.03 -2.32 13.61
N LEU A 117 -5.33 -2.52 12.48
CA LEU A 117 -3.96 -2.02 12.27
C LEU A 117 -3.94 -0.49 12.16
N MET A 118 -5.08 0.10 11.86
CA MET A 118 -5.36 1.51 11.76
C MET A 118 -6.17 2.02 12.96
N ASP A 119 -5.99 1.44 14.12
CA ASP A 119 -6.47 2.02 15.39
C ASP A 119 -5.69 3.31 15.73
N ILE A 120 -5.41 4.09 14.67
CA ILE A 120 -4.83 5.43 14.75
C ILE A 120 -5.90 6.51 14.80
N ARG A 121 -7.16 6.21 14.42
CA ARG A 121 -8.24 7.18 14.49
C ARG A 121 -8.49 7.57 15.94
N PRO A 122 -8.40 8.86 16.28
CA PRO A 122 -8.81 9.37 17.58
C PRO A 122 -10.34 9.33 17.71
N ASP A 123 -10.81 8.96 18.88
CA ASP A 123 -12.26 8.90 19.16
C ASP A 123 -12.82 10.27 19.57
N TYR A 124 -11.98 11.18 20.08
CA TYR A 124 -12.35 12.52 20.57
C TYR A 124 -11.17 13.49 20.52
N ALA A 125 -11.47 14.77 20.61
CA ALA A 125 -10.52 15.84 20.89
C ALA A 125 -10.90 16.54 22.20
N ASN A 126 -9.92 16.89 23.05
CA ASN A 126 -10.17 17.71 24.24
C ASN A 126 -9.95 19.18 23.90
N ILE A 127 -10.93 20.03 24.11
CA ILE A 127 -10.84 21.48 24.01
C ILE A 127 -11.05 22.12 25.39
N GLU A 128 -10.40 23.25 25.65
CA GLU A 128 -10.56 23.99 26.89
C GLU A 128 -11.70 25.00 26.72
N GLN A 129 -12.81 24.83 27.48
CA GLN A 129 -13.92 25.74 27.54
C GLN A 129 -14.17 26.12 29.00
N ASP A 130 -14.20 27.41 29.30
CA ASP A 130 -14.41 27.95 30.65
C ASP A 130 -13.50 27.35 31.74
N GLY A 131 -12.26 27.00 31.37
CA GLY A 131 -11.28 26.39 32.29
C GLY A 131 -11.51 24.90 32.57
N GLN A 132 -12.41 24.24 31.84
CA GLN A 132 -12.63 22.79 31.91
C GLN A 132 -12.33 22.13 30.55
N LEU A 133 -11.80 20.90 30.61
CA LEU A 133 -11.60 20.09 29.41
C LEU A 133 -12.93 19.45 29.01
N VAL A 134 -13.38 19.75 27.79
CA VAL A 134 -14.57 19.17 27.19
C VAL A 134 -14.15 18.28 26.03
N GLN A 135 -14.65 17.04 26.02
CA GLN A 135 -14.46 16.12 24.90
C GLN A 135 -15.48 16.43 23.81
N VAL A 136 -14.98 16.65 22.60
CA VAL A 136 -15.78 16.92 21.39
C VAL A 136 -15.43 15.92 20.30
N ASP A 137 -16.30 15.74 19.32
CA ASP A 137 -15.97 14.98 18.11
C ASP A 137 -14.87 15.74 17.33
N PRO A 138 -13.79 15.07 16.90
CA PRO A 138 -12.76 15.71 16.09
C PRO A 138 -13.28 16.41 14.83
N ASP A 139 -14.38 15.93 14.25
CA ASP A 139 -15.03 16.55 13.08
C ASP A 139 -15.65 17.93 13.40
N GLU A 140 -15.87 18.26 14.67
CA GLU A 140 -16.44 19.56 15.11
C GLU A 140 -15.35 20.60 15.43
N VAL A 141 -14.06 20.24 15.38
CA VAL A 141 -12.95 21.13 15.73
C VAL A 141 -12.53 21.97 14.53
N ALA A 142 -12.70 23.30 14.64
CA ALA A 142 -12.29 24.24 13.60
C ALA A 142 -10.78 24.47 13.58
N ILE A 143 -10.24 24.89 12.41
CA ILE A 143 -8.85 25.32 12.26
C ILE A 143 -8.55 26.48 13.22
N GLY A 144 -7.37 26.43 13.86
CA GLY A 144 -6.91 27.43 14.83
C GLY A 144 -7.38 27.19 16.27
N THR A 145 -8.24 26.20 16.51
CA THR A 145 -8.65 25.79 17.86
C THR A 145 -7.46 25.19 18.61
N VAL A 146 -7.34 25.50 19.90
CA VAL A 146 -6.32 24.87 20.76
C VAL A 146 -6.92 23.62 21.39
N ILE A 147 -6.35 22.48 21.05
CA ILE A 147 -6.68 21.17 21.62
C ILE A 147 -5.66 20.79 22.69
N VAL A 148 -6.08 20.03 23.68
CA VAL A 148 -5.24 19.54 24.78
C VAL A 148 -5.08 18.03 24.66
N VAL A 149 -3.83 17.55 24.61
CA VAL A 149 -3.52 16.13 24.48
C VAL A 149 -2.75 15.67 25.72
N GLN A 150 -3.38 14.80 26.50
CA GLN A 150 -2.80 14.26 27.74
C GLN A 150 -1.86 13.09 27.46
N PRO A 151 -0.95 12.73 28.39
CA PRO A 151 -0.17 11.52 28.27
C PRO A 151 -1.04 10.27 28.09
N GLY A 152 -0.70 9.43 27.11
CA GLY A 152 -1.46 8.25 26.72
C GLY A 152 -2.54 8.49 25.67
N GLU A 153 -2.86 9.74 25.34
CA GLU A 153 -3.84 10.07 24.32
C GLU A 153 -3.23 10.18 22.92
N LYS A 154 -4.06 9.95 21.90
CA LYS A 154 -3.72 10.17 20.50
C LYS A 154 -3.92 11.64 20.15
N VAL A 155 -3.01 12.19 19.35
CA VAL A 155 -3.18 13.52 18.75
C VAL A 155 -4.32 13.46 17.74
N PRO A 156 -5.42 14.23 17.93
CA PRO A 156 -6.61 14.07 17.08
C PRO A 156 -6.46 14.75 15.72
N ILE A 157 -5.82 15.89 15.64
CA ILE A 157 -5.74 16.72 14.42
C ILE A 157 -4.32 17.26 14.28
N ASP A 158 -3.85 17.44 13.04
CA ASP A 158 -2.57 18.05 12.75
C ASP A 158 -2.50 19.50 13.25
N GLY A 159 -1.36 19.91 13.79
CA GLY A 159 -1.22 21.25 14.34
C GLY A 159 0.22 21.62 14.73
N VAL A 160 0.34 22.73 15.45
CA VAL A 160 1.61 23.24 16.01
C VAL A 160 1.49 23.28 17.53
N ILE A 161 2.50 22.79 18.23
CA ILE A 161 2.56 22.80 19.68
C ILE A 161 2.72 24.26 20.15
N THR A 162 1.77 24.76 20.93
CA THR A 162 1.77 26.11 21.49
C THR A 162 2.28 26.15 22.92
N GLU A 163 2.16 25.04 23.63
CA GLU A 163 2.61 24.92 25.02
C GLU A 163 2.89 23.45 25.37
N GLY A 164 3.98 23.22 26.10
CA GLY A 164 4.34 21.90 26.61
C GLY A 164 5.54 21.27 25.91
N ARG A 165 6.01 20.17 26.52
CA ARG A 165 7.07 19.32 25.99
C ARG A 165 6.75 17.87 26.29
N SER A 166 6.93 17.00 25.32
CA SER A 166 6.66 15.56 25.47
C SER A 166 7.50 14.72 24.55
N THR A 167 7.36 13.41 24.69
CA THR A 167 7.82 12.40 23.75
C THR A 167 6.63 11.80 23.02
N LEU A 168 6.71 11.61 21.73
CA LEU A 168 5.65 11.09 20.87
C LEU A 168 6.00 9.70 20.39
N ASN A 169 5.07 8.77 20.53
CA ASN A 169 5.17 7.48 19.86
C ASN A 169 4.51 7.57 18.48
N THR A 170 5.32 7.46 17.44
CA THR A 170 4.90 7.52 16.04
C THR A 170 4.79 6.14 15.39
N SER A 171 5.06 5.07 16.14
CA SER A 171 5.18 3.70 15.59
C SER A 171 3.96 3.20 14.83
N ALA A 172 2.76 3.67 15.19
CA ALA A 172 1.53 3.32 14.49
C ALA A 172 1.43 3.95 13.09
N LEU A 173 2.16 5.05 12.85
CA LEU A 173 2.17 5.79 11.59
C LEU A 173 3.40 5.43 10.75
N THR A 174 4.58 5.49 11.35
CA THR A 174 5.87 5.35 10.65
C THR A 174 6.46 3.94 10.73
N GLY A 175 6.00 3.11 11.67
CA GLY A 175 6.64 1.83 11.97
C GLY A 175 7.90 1.96 12.85
N GLU A 176 8.38 3.18 13.13
CA GLU A 176 9.55 3.42 13.98
C GLU A 176 9.22 3.19 15.46
N SER A 177 10.06 2.41 16.12
CA SER A 177 9.87 2.12 17.56
C SER A 177 10.50 3.17 18.49
N LEU A 178 11.31 4.09 17.96
CA LEU A 178 11.95 5.13 18.76
C LEU A 178 11.01 6.32 18.94
N PRO A 179 10.72 6.73 20.18
CA PRO A 179 9.92 7.92 20.44
C PRO A 179 10.64 9.19 19.96
N ARG A 180 9.87 10.15 19.43
CA ARG A 180 10.34 11.46 18.97
C ARG A 180 10.08 12.50 20.05
N ASP A 181 11.09 13.31 20.39
CA ASP A 181 10.89 14.47 21.25
C ASP A 181 10.10 15.57 20.52
N ALA A 182 9.22 16.25 21.25
CA ALA A 182 8.37 17.31 20.77
C ALA A 182 8.30 18.45 21.79
N GLN A 183 8.42 19.68 21.30
CA GLN A 183 8.46 20.90 22.10
C GLN A 183 7.66 22.03 21.45
N GLU A 184 7.50 23.14 22.16
CA GLU A 184 6.82 24.32 21.66
C GLU A 184 7.41 24.82 20.33
N GLY A 185 6.54 25.08 19.36
CA GLY A 185 6.87 25.48 17.99
C GLY A 185 7.03 24.32 17.00
N ASP A 186 7.08 23.07 17.46
CA ASP A 186 7.16 21.91 16.58
C ASP A 186 5.81 21.60 15.92
N GLU A 187 5.85 21.18 14.67
CA GLU A 187 4.68 20.61 13.97
C GLU A 187 4.42 19.18 14.46
N ILE A 188 3.16 18.90 14.73
CA ILE A 188 2.69 17.60 15.17
C ILE A 188 1.59 17.08 14.26
N ILE A 189 1.64 15.79 13.95
CA ILE A 189 0.67 15.11 13.10
C ILE A 189 -0.32 14.30 13.92
N SER A 190 -1.54 14.19 13.42
CA SER A 190 -2.59 13.36 14.01
C SER A 190 -2.20 11.88 14.00
N GLY A 191 -2.68 11.12 14.99
CA GLY A 191 -2.41 9.69 15.16
C GLY A 191 -1.16 9.34 15.95
N CYS A 192 -0.26 10.30 16.25
CA CYS A 192 0.80 10.10 17.23
C CYS A 192 0.22 9.91 18.63
N ILE A 193 0.85 9.08 19.47
CA ILE A 193 0.47 8.92 20.87
C ILE A 193 1.39 9.79 21.73
N ASN A 194 0.80 10.68 22.51
CA ASN A 194 1.51 11.48 23.49
C ASN A 194 1.96 10.60 24.67
N MET A 195 3.24 10.61 25.04
CA MET A 195 3.78 9.66 26.02
C MET A 195 3.95 10.25 27.43
N THR A 196 4.45 11.47 27.57
CA THR A 196 4.99 11.94 28.86
C THR A 196 4.39 13.24 29.39
N GLY A 197 4.33 14.29 28.58
CA GLY A 197 3.90 15.63 29.00
C GLY A 197 2.53 16.00 28.44
N LEU A 198 1.87 16.99 29.07
CA LEU A 198 0.68 17.60 28.51
C LEU A 198 1.09 18.51 27.34
N LEU A 199 0.39 18.41 26.23
CA LEU A 199 0.60 19.25 25.04
C LEU A 199 -0.65 20.08 24.75
N LYS A 200 -0.47 21.38 24.48
CA LYS A 200 -1.48 22.22 23.84
C LYS A 200 -1.09 22.44 22.39
N ILE A 201 -2.00 22.12 21.50
CA ILE A 201 -1.73 22.09 20.05
C ILE A 201 -2.77 22.98 19.37
N ARG A 202 -2.31 23.94 18.57
CA ARG A 202 -3.19 24.73 17.71
C ARG A 202 -3.38 24.01 16.39
N THR A 203 -4.62 23.65 16.07
CA THR A 203 -4.95 22.93 14.84
C THR A 203 -4.64 23.75 13.60
N THR A 204 -4.03 23.11 12.59
CA THR A 204 -3.69 23.73 11.30
C THR A 204 -4.57 23.21 10.16
N LYS A 205 -5.29 22.11 10.40
CA LYS A 205 -6.19 21.47 9.42
C LYS A 205 -7.53 21.13 10.08
N GLU A 206 -8.56 20.87 9.26
CA GLU A 206 -9.76 20.18 9.69
C GLU A 206 -9.49 18.69 9.87
N PHE A 207 -10.30 17.98 10.66
CA PHE A 207 -10.11 16.55 10.91
C PHE A 207 -10.13 15.72 9.61
N GLY A 208 -11.06 16.02 8.68
CA GLY A 208 -11.14 15.35 7.37
C GLY A 208 -9.89 15.51 6.50
N GLU A 209 -9.12 16.58 6.68
CA GLU A 209 -7.86 16.86 5.98
C GLU A 209 -6.61 16.45 6.79
N SER A 210 -6.80 15.93 8.00
CA SER A 210 -5.70 15.48 8.86
C SER A 210 -4.95 14.30 8.28
N THR A 211 -3.70 14.13 8.67
CA THR A 211 -2.85 13.03 8.22
C THR A 211 -3.50 11.66 8.48
N VAL A 212 -4.10 11.47 9.65
CA VAL A 212 -4.83 10.23 9.97
C VAL A 212 -6.00 10.00 9.03
N SER A 213 -6.83 11.00 8.77
CA SER A 213 -7.99 10.86 7.88
C SER A 213 -7.57 10.50 6.46
N LYS A 214 -6.53 11.13 5.93
CA LYS A 214 -5.97 10.80 4.60
C LYS A 214 -5.41 9.38 4.54
N ILE A 215 -4.69 8.94 5.57
CA ILE A 215 -4.18 7.56 5.65
C ILE A 215 -5.34 6.56 5.64
N LEU A 216 -6.38 6.81 6.44
CA LEU A 216 -7.57 5.97 6.51
C LEU A 216 -8.28 5.89 5.16
N GLU A 217 -8.48 7.03 4.50
CA GLU A 217 -9.07 7.11 3.17
C GLU A 217 -8.25 6.34 2.11
N LEU A 218 -6.93 6.50 2.11
CA LEU A 218 -6.04 5.78 1.19
C LEU A 218 -6.16 4.27 1.33
N VAL A 219 -6.22 3.77 2.56
CA VAL A 219 -6.34 2.33 2.83
C VAL A 219 -7.74 1.82 2.51
N GLU A 220 -8.78 2.57 2.84
CA GLU A 220 -10.17 2.21 2.53
C GLU A 220 -10.39 2.18 1.00
N ASN A 221 -9.89 3.18 0.28
CA ASN A 221 -9.98 3.27 -1.17
C ASN A 221 -9.01 2.35 -1.92
N SER A 222 -7.98 1.80 -1.26
CA SER A 222 -7.02 0.88 -1.88
C SER A 222 -7.68 -0.36 -2.49
N SER A 223 -8.87 -0.73 -2.01
CA SER A 223 -9.67 -1.83 -2.55
C SER A 223 -10.38 -1.52 -3.86
N SER A 224 -10.45 -0.26 -4.28
CA SER A 224 -11.18 0.16 -5.48
C SER A 224 -10.39 -0.07 -6.79
N ARG A 225 -9.07 -0.05 -6.75
CA ARG A 225 -8.19 -0.23 -7.90
C ARG A 225 -7.71 -1.67 -8.02
N LYS A 226 -8.41 -2.46 -8.84
CA LYS A 226 -8.17 -3.89 -9.04
C LYS A 226 -6.86 -4.18 -9.77
N SER A 227 -6.18 -5.24 -9.37
CA SER A 227 -4.99 -5.76 -10.04
C SER A 227 -5.35 -6.50 -11.34
N ARG A 228 -4.36 -6.70 -12.22
CA ARG A 228 -4.53 -7.54 -13.42
C ARG A 228 -4.89 -8.99 -13.06
N SER A 229 -4.42 -9.46 -11.92
CA SER A 229 -4.73 -10.82 -11.43
C SER A 229 -6.20 -10.92 -11.01
N GLU A 230 -6.78 -9.89 -10.41
CA GLU A 230 -8.22 -9.84 -10.10
C GLU A 230 -9.07 -9.72 -11.36
N ASP A 231 -8.65 -8.93 -12.34
CA ASP A 231 -9.31 -8.83 -13.65
C ASP A 231 -9.23 -10.13 -14.46
N PHE A 232 -8.11 -10.86 -14.32
CA PHE A 232 -7.96 -12.19 -14.92
C PHE A 232 -9.02 -13.15 -14.39
N ILE A 233 -9.26 -13.16 -13.07
CA ILE A 233 -10.28 -14.04 -12.47
C ILE A 233 -11.67 -13.70 -13.00
N ALA A 234 -12.01 -12.41 -13.05
CA ALA A 234 -13.31 -11.98 -13.56
C ALA A 234 -13.52 -12.40 -15.02
N ARG A 235 -12.47 -12.31 -15.86
CA ARG A 235 -12.50 -12.78 -17.25
C ARG A 235 -12.51 -14.30 -17.33
N PHE A 236 -11.71 -14.98 -16.53
CA PHE A 236 -11.67 -16.44 -16.46
C PHE A 236 -13.05 -17.00 -16.09
N ALA A 237 -13.69 -16.51 -15.03
CA ALA A 237 -15.00 -16.94 -14.60
C ALA A 237 -16.06 -16.77 -15.70
N ARG A 238 -16.01 -15.67 -16.46
CA ARG A 238 -16.94 -15.40 -17.58
C ARG A 238 -16.86 -16.44 -18.70
N ILE A 239 -15.69 -17.01 -18.96
CA ILE A 239 -15.48 -18.02 -20.01
C ILE A 239 -15.63 -19.42 -19.43
N TYR A 240 -15.07 -19.65 -18.26
CA TYR A 240 -15.02 -20.95 -17.59
C TYR A 240 -16.42 -21.47 -17.24
N THR A 241 -17.29 -20.65 -16.67
CA THR A 241 -18.62 -21.11 -16.20
C THR A 241 -19.52 -21.60 -17.34
N PRO A 242 -19.68 -20.88 -18.47
CA PRO A 242 -20.40 -21.42 -19.62
C PRO A 242 -19.76 -22.70 -20.19
N ALA A 243 -18.43 -22.74 -20.30
CA ALA A 243 -17.72 -23.91 -20.80
C ALA A 243 -18.02 -25.17 -19.94
N VAL A 244 -18.02 -25.00 -18.62
CA VAL A 244 -18.38 -26.07 -17.69
C VAL A 244 -19.83 -26.50 -17.86
N CYS A 245 -20.79 -25.57 -17.99
CA CYS A 245 -22.19 -25.89 -18.21
C CYS A 245 -22.40 -26.73 -19.47
N TYR A 246 -21.77 -26.32 -20.58
CA TYR A 246 -21.84 -27.09 -21.83
C TYR A 246 -21.13 -28.44 -21.71
N SER A 247 -20.01 -28.52 -20.99
CA SER A 247 -19.32 -29.79 -20.75
C SER A 247 -20.16 -30.75 -19.90
N ALA A 248 -20.84 -30.23 -18.87
CA ALA A 248 -21.76 -31.03 -18.04
C ALA A 248 -22.96 -31.52 -18.87
N LEU A 249 -23.53 -30.66 -19.72
CA LEU A 249 -24.60 -31.05 -20.61
C LEU A 249 -24.15 -32.14 -21.60
N ALA A 250 -22.96 -31.99 -22.18
CA ALA A 250 -22.36 -32.99 -23.05
C ALA A 250 -22.12 -34.30 -22.30
N LEU A 251 -21.65 -34.26 -21.06
CA LEU A 251 -21.44 -35.42 -20.20
C LEU A 251 -22.77 -36.15 -19.86
N ALA A 252 -23.86 -35.42 -19.71
CA ALA A 252 -25.17 -35.97 -19.46
C ALA A 252 -25.78 -36.68 -20.68
N ILE A 253 -25.46 -36.20 -21.91
CA ILE A 253 -26.17 -36.66 -23.14
C ILE A 253 -25.30 -37.55 -24.01
N LEU A 254 -24.04 -37.17 -24.29
CA LEU A 254 -23.21 -37.88 -25.28
C LEU A 254 -22.91 -39.34 -24.91
N PRO A 255 -22.45 -39.66 -23.68
CA PRO A 255 -22.15 -41.05 -23.35
C PRO A 255 -23.39 -41.99 -23.37
N PRO A 256 -24.56 -41.59 -22.82
CA PRO A 256 -25.76 -42.39 -22.98
C PRO A 256 -26.17 -42.67 -24.43
N VAL A 257 -26.12 -41.62 -25.28
CA VAL A 257 -26.45 -41.74 -26.71
C VAL A 257 -25.46 -42.65 -27.44
N ILE A 258 -24.15 -42.52 -27.19
CA ILE A 258 -23.13 -43.37 -27.79
C ILE A 258 -23.34 -44.85 -27.35
N ARG A 259 -23.65 -45.08 -26.08
CA ARG A 259 -23.93 -46.43 -25.55
C ARG A 259 -25.15 -47.06 -26.21
N LEU A 260 -26.26 -46.29 -26.36
CA LEU A 260 -27.46 -46.72 -27.04
C LEU A 260 -27.20 -47.02 -28.53
N ALA A 261 -26.42 -46.17 -29.20
CA ALA A 261 -26.01 -46.39 -30.61
C ALA A 261 -25.14 -47.67 -30.75
N GLY A 262 -24.37 -48.01 -29.70
CA GLY A 262 -23.61 -49.26 -29.63
C GLY A 262 -24.42 -50.49 -29.17
N GLY A 263 -25.74 -50.39 -28.99
CA GLY A 263 -26.60 -51.48 -28.55
C GLY A 263 -26.50 -51.83 -27.05
N MET A 264 -25.93 -50.95 -26.25
CA MET A 264 -25.79 -51.07 -24.80
C MET A 264 -26.86 -50.22 -24.08
N ASP A 265 -27.16 -50.58 -22.82
CA ASP A 265 -27.99 -49.71 -21.98
C ASP A 265 -27.37 -48.35 -21.79
N GLY A 266 -28.15 -47.26 -21.94
CA GLY A 266 -27.71 -45.87 -21.91
C GLY A 266 -27.21 -45.41 -20.56
N GLN A 267 -27.67 -46.02 -19.46
CA GLN A 267 -27.31 -45.64 -18.08
C GLN A 267 -27.50 -44.14 -17.80
N TRP A 268 -28.63 -43.57 -18.23
CA TRP A 268 -28.92 -42.14 -18.13
C TRP A 268 -28.78 -41.61 -16.70
N GLU A 269 -29.25 -42.35 -15.71
CA GLU A 269 -29.21 -41.96 -14.31
C GLU A 269 -27.78 -41.70 -13.84
N GLN A 270 -26.85 -42.59 -14.16
CA GLN A 270 -25.45 -42.50 -13.79
C GLN A 270 -24.75 -41.31 -14.46
N TRP A 271 -25.02 -41.07 -15.74
CA TRP A 271 -24.39 -39.97 -16.46
C TRP A 271 -24.97 -38.60 -16.08
N ILE A 272 -26.27 -38.52 -15.78
CA ILE A 272 -26.88 -37.32 -15.22
C ILE A 272 -26.31 -37.04 -13.82
N TYR A 273 -26.18 -38.06 -12.96
CA TYR A 273 -25.52 -37.88 -11.64
C TYR A 273 -24.10 -37.34 -11.77
N ARG A 274 -23.29 -37.92 -12.66
CA ARG A 274 -21.92 -37.41 -12.95
C ARG A 274 -21.92 -35.98 -13.46
N ALA A 275 -22.85 -35.64 -14.32
CA ALA A 275 -22.98 -34.28 -14.85
C ALA A 275 -23.36 -33.26 -13.75
N LEU A 276 -24.28 -33.64 -12.85
CA LEU A 276 -24.65 -32.80 -11.70
C LEU A 276 -23.47 -32.63 -10.72
N THR A 277 -22.75 -33.72 -10.42
CA THR A 277 -21.52 -33.68 -9.60
C THR A 277 -20.45 -32.83 -10.25
N PHE A 278 -20.29 -32.92 -11.58
CA PHE A 278 -19.37 -32.07 -12.35
C PHE A 278 -19.72 -30.59 -12.24
N LEU A 279 -21.02 -30.22 -12.28
CA LEU A 279 -21.48 -28.84 -12.06
C LEU A 279 -21.16 -28.35 -10.65
N VAL A 280 -21.45 -29.12 -9.63
CA VAL A 280 -21.13 -28.77 -8.22
C VAL A 280 -19.65 -28.53 -8.04
N THR A 281 -18.82 -29.44 -8.56
CA THR A 281 -17.37 -29.38 -8.41
C THR A 281 -16.75 -28.20 -9.16
N SER A 282 -17.44 -27.62 -10.13
CA SER A 282 -16.86 -26.64 -11.05
C SER A 282 -16.72 -25.21 -10.47
N CYS A 283 -17.29 -24.89 -9.29
CA CYS A 283 -17.19 -23.55 -8.72
C CYS A 283 -15.72 -23.12 -8.49
N PRO A 284 -15.22 -22.01 -9.04
CA PRO A 284 -13.87 -21.54 -8.78
C PRO A 284 -13.73 -20.77 -7.45
N CYS A 285 -14.45 -21.19 -6.40
CA CYS A 285 -14.62 -20.48 -5.14
C CYS A 285 -13.28 -20.15 -4.47
N ALA A 286 -12.32 -21.08 -4.48
CA ALA A 286 -10.99 -20.89 -3.90
C ALA A 286 -10.23 -19.72 -4.56
N LEU A 287 -10.34 -19.54 -5.88
CA LEU A 287 -9.69 -18.46 -6.62
C LEU A 287 -10.32 -17.09 -6.32
N VAL A 288 -11.65 -17.05 -6.39
CA VAL A 288 -12.43 -15.81 -6.19
C VAL A 288 -12.18 -15.20 -4.82
N VAL A 289 -11.91 -16.03 -3.80
CA VAL A 289 -11.71 -15.61 -2.41
C VAL A 289 -10.25 -15.35 -2.11
N SER A 290 -9.36 -16.29 -2.44
CA SER A 290 -7.98 -16.26 -1.96
C SER A 290 -7.14 -15.15 -2.59
N ILE A 291 -7.46 -14.73 -3.82
CA ILE A 291 -6.64 -13.74 -4.52
C ILE A 291 -6.88 -12.32 -3.98
N PRO A 292 -8.11 -11.78 -3.90
CA PRO A 292 -8.32 -10.51 -3.23
C PRO A 292 -7.83 -10.53 -1.78
N LEU A 293 -8.03 -11.64 -1.07
CA LEU A 293 -7.55 -11.79 0.30
C LEU A 293 -6.02 -11.71 0.40
N SER A 294 -5.29 -12.28 -0.56
CA SER A 294 -3.81 -12.18 -0.61
C SER A 294 -3.36 -10.74 -0.80
N PHE A 295 -4.02 -9.98 -1.69
CA PHE A 295 -3.72 -8.56 -1.88
C PHE A 295 -4.04 -7.73 -0.65
N PHE A 296 -5.22 -7.93 -0.03
CA PHE A 296 -5.56 -7.26 1.22
C PHE A 296 -4.56 -7.57 2.33
N ALA A 297 -4.13 -8.82 2.44
CA ALA A 297 -3.12 -9.22 3.40
C ALA A 297 -1.75 -8.56 3.09
N GLY A 298 -1.37 -8.50 1.81
CA GLY A 298 -0.13 -7.83 1.38
C GLY A 298 -0.12 -6.33 1.66
N ILE A 299 -1.21 -5.62 1.32
CA ILE A 299 -1.39 -4.19 1.60
C ILE A 299 -1.38 -3.94 3.11
N GLY A 300 -2.14 -4.74 3.88
CA GLY A 300 -2.17 -4.61 5.34
C GLY A 300 -0.83 -4.94 6.01
N GLY A 301 -0.05 -5.87 5.44
CA GLY A 301 1.32 -6.15 5.87
C GLY A 301 2.25 -4.99 5.58
N ALA A 302 2.16 -4.39 4.39
CA ALA A 302 2.95 -3.21 4.00
C ALA A 302 2.63 -2.00 4.91
N SER A 303 1.35 -1.75 5.16
CA SER A 303 0.89 -0.65 6.02
C SER A 303 1.44 -0.75 7.45
N LYS A 304 1.59 -1.95 8.01
CA LYS A 304 2.23 -2.17 9.33
C LYS A 304 3.68 -1.70 9.40
N GLU A 305 4.36 -1.71 8.27
CA GLU A 305 5.75 -1.30 8.14
C GLU A 305 5.87 0.15 7.63
N GLY A 306 4.80 0.95 7.75
CA GLY A 306 4.79 2.35 7.31
C GLY A 306 4.75 2.52 5.78
N ILE A 307 4.40 1.49 5.01
CA ILE A 307 4.35 1.51 3.54
C ILE A 307 2.89 1.50 3.11
N LEU A 308 2.36 2.64 2.68
CA LEU A 308 1.00 2.78 2.21
C LEU A 308 0.91 2.52 0.71
N VAL A 309 0.12 1.53 0.31
CA VAL A 309 -0.09 1.15 -1.10
C VAL A 309 -1.52 1.48 -1.49
N LYS A 310 -1.73 2.35 -2.48
CA LYS A 310 -3.05 2.86 -2.90
C LYS A 310 -3.92 1.86 -3.67
N GLY A 311 -3.43 0.65 -3.96
CA GLY A 311 -4.22 -0.34 -4.66
C GLY A 311 -3.48 -1.64 -4.94
N SER A 312 -4.23 -2.72 -5.18
CA SER A 312 -3.67 -4.03 -5.51
C SER A 312 -2.92 -4.04 -6.84
N ASN A 313 -3.33 -3.19 -7.81
CA ASN A 313 -2.62 -2.98 -9.07
C ASN A 313 -1.21 -2.43 -8.88
N TYR A 314 -1.03 -1.54 -7.90
CA TYR A 314 0.30 -0.96 -7.60
C TYR A 314 1.21 -1.97 -6.92
N LEU A 315 0.66 -2.81 -6.04
CA LEU A 315 1.41 -3.91 -5.44
C LEU A 315 1.87 -4.91 -6.52
N GLU A 316 1.00 -5.22 -7.51
CA GLU A 316 1.37 -6.06 -8.65
C GLU A 316 2.43 -5.39 -9.53
N THR A 317 2.32 -4.10 -9.81
CA THR A 317 3.30 -3.33 -10.60
C THR A 317 4.65 -3.29 -9.91
N LEU A 318 4.68 -2.99 -8.60
CA LEU A 318 5.90 -2.93 -7.79
C LEU A 318 6.67 -4.26 -7.80
N SER A 319 5.97 -5.40 -7.82
CA SER A 319 6.62 -6.72 -7.89
C SER A 319 7.47 -6.92 -9.15
N ARG A 320 7.17 -6.16 -10.21
CA ARG A 320 7.82 -6.24 -11.54
C ARG A 320 8.85 -5.15 -11.76
N VAL A 321 9.09 -4.30 -10.76
CA VAL A 321 10.07 -3.21 -10.86
C VAL A 321 11.47 -3.79 -11.06
N LYS A 322 12.14 -3.28 -12.09
CA LYS A 322 13.50 -3.62 -12.51
C LYS A 322 14.40 -2.39 -12.61
N CYS A 323 13.83 -1.20 -12.73
CA CYS A 323 14.52 0.07 -12.73
C CYS A 323 13.93 0.97 -11.64
N VAL A 324 14.80 1.53 -10.79
CA VAL A 324 14.40 2.52 -9.78
C VAL A 324 15.12 3.82 -10.07
N VAL A 325 14.35 4.87 -10.25
CA VAL A 325 14.84 6.22 -10.53
C VAL A 325 14.58 7.08 -9.29
N PHE A 326 15.62 7.73 -8.80
CA PHE A 326 15.56 8.57 -7.62
C PHE A 326 15.68 10.04 -7.98
N ASP A 327 14.92 10.91 -7.37
CA ASP A 327 15.37 12.26 -7.15
C ASP A 327 16.52 12.26 -6.13
N LYS A 328 17.43 13.23 -6.22
CA LYS A 328 18.53 13.33 -5.25
C LYS A 328 18.04 13.98 -3.95
N THR A 329 17.54 15.22 -4.07
CA THR A 329 17.27 16.10 -2.93
C THR A 329 16.01 15.68 -2.17
N GLY A 330 16.09 15.57 -0.84
CA GLY A 330 14.96 15.11 -0.03
C GLY A 330 14.68 13.60 -0.13
N THR A 331 15.28 12.89 -1.07
CA THR A 331 15.07 11.45 -1.31
C THR A 331 16.27 10.60 -0.87
N LEU A 332 17.42 10.78 -1.53
CA LEU A 332 18.68 10.13 -1.13
C LEU A 332 19.49 11.00 -0.16
N THR A 333 19.18 12.28 -0.11
CA THR A 333 19.75 13.27 0.81
C THR A 333 18.64 13.80 1.72
N LYS A 334 19.06 14.49 2.79
CA LYS A 334 18.13 15.06 3.79
C LYS A 334 17.42 16.32 3.31
N GLY A 335 17.79 16.90 2.16
CA GLY A 335 17.35 18.23 1.73
C GLY A 335 17.83 19.36 2.66
N VAL A 336 18.78 19.07 3.53
CA VAL A 336 19.34 20.01 4.49
C VAL A 336 20.77 20.32 4.10
N PHE A 337 20.99 21.53 3.68
CA PHE A 337 22.34 22.02 3.39
C PHE A 337 23.13 22.20 4.69
N GLN A 338 24.36 21.70 4.71
CA GLN A 338 25.30 21.88 5.82
C GLN A 338 26.65 22.34 5.31
N VAL A 339 27.33 23.15 6.13
CA VAL A 339 28.72 23.50 5.90
C VAL A 339 29.57 22.26 6.13
N THR A 340 30.23 21.79 5.07
CA THR A 340 31.05 20.56 5.07
C THR A 340 32.54 20.84 5.16
N ALA A 341 32.98 22.02 4.70
CA ALA A 341 34.35 22.46 4.84
C ALA A 341 34.43 23.99 4.81
N VAL A 342 35.39 24.53 5.52
CA VAL A 342 35.77 25.95 5.47
C VAL A 342 37.25 26.00 5.11
N HIS A 343 37.54 26.59 3.98
CA HIS A 343 38.92 26.80 3.50
C HIS A 343 39.25 28.28 3.61
N HIS A 344 40.17 28.62 4.48
CA HIS A 344 40.56 29.99 4.78
C HIS A 344 41.98 30.28 4.32
N ASN A 345 42.27 31.56 4.06
CA ASN A 345 43.62 32.04 3.78
C ASN A 345 44.25 32.63 5.08
N GLU A 346 44.23 33.95 5.21
CA GLU A 346 44.78 34.63 6.38
C GLU A 346 43.80 34.80 7.54
N MET A 347 42.49 34.71 7.25
CA MET A 347 41.43 34.86 8.26
C MET A 347 41.17 33.54 8.95
N ASP A 348 40.93 33.56 10.27
CA ASP A 348 40.53 32.37 11.05
C ASP A 348 39.20 31.81 10.56
N GLU A 349 39.08 30.48 10.57
CA GLU A 349 37.91 29.73 10.13
C GLU A 349 36.62 30.20 10.81
N ALA A 350 36.65 30.34 12.15
CA ALA A 350 35.48 30.76 12.93
C ALA A 350 35.04 32.20 12.53
N LYS A 351 36.00 33.09 12.25
CA LYS A 351 35.70 34.46 11.83
C LYS A 351 35.17 34.52 10.39
N LEU A 352 35.67 33.66 9.51
CA LEU A 352 35.18 33.55 8.14
C LEU A 352 33.72 33.12 8.12
N LEU A 353 33.38 32.08 8.94
CA LEU A 353 32.03 31.58 9.09
C LEU A 353 31.09 32.62 9.74
N GLU A 354 31.58 33.35 10.76
CA GLU A 354 30.85 34.48 11.39
C GLU A 354 30.48 35.55 10.35
N TYR A 355 31.44 35.98 9.55
CA TYR A 355 31.21 37.01 8.55
C TYR A 355 30.26 36.54 7.45
N ALA A 356 30.36 35.28 7.04
CA ALA A 356 29.42 34.67 6.09
C ALA A 356 28.00 34.66 6.64
N ALA A 357 27.82 34.20 7.89
CA ALA A 357 26.52 34.13 8.53
C ALA A 357 25.87 35.50 8.76
N LEU A 358 26.68 36.50 9.12
CA LEU A 358 26.24 37.89 9.28
C LEU A 358 25.88 38.52 7.93
N ALA A 359 26.72 38.39 6.90
CA ALA A 359 26.44 38.94 5.57
C ALA A 359 25.14 38.41 4.97
N GLU A 360 24.83 37.13 5.21
CA GLU A 360 23.63 36.42 4.74
C GLU A 360 22.45 36.50 5.71
N CYS A 361 22.49 37.37 6.75
CA CYS A 361 21.48 37.40 7.82
C CYS A 361 20.08 37.84 7.37
N ALA A 362 19.95 38.49 6.25
CA ALA A 362 18.68 38.98 5.70
C ALA A 362 18.06 38.00 4.68
N SER A 363 18.82 37.06 4.16
CA SER A 363 18.38 36.11 3.14
C SER A 363 17.62 34.92 3.75
N SER A 364 16.52 34.56 3.12
CA SER A 364 15.75 33.35 3.48
C SER A 364 16.23 32.09 2.73
N HIS A 365 17.28 32.23 1.91
CA HIS A 365 17.79 31.11 1.10
C HIS A 365 18.30 29.96 1.97
N PRO A 366 18.10 28.67 1.58
CA PRO A 366 18.56 27.51 2.35
C PRO A 366 20.06 27.54 2.67
N ILE A 367 20.88 28.05 1.75
CA ILE A 367 22.32 28.23 1.94
C ILE A 367 22.60 29.21 3.09
N SER A 368 21.89 30.33 3.14
CA SER A 368 22.05 31.37 4.18
C SER A 368 21.69 30.81 5.55
N LYS A 369 20.58 30.04 5.62
CA LYS A 369 20.18 29.34 6.85
C LYS A 369 21.23 28.31 7.29
N SER A 370 21.90 27.66 6.36
CA SER A 370 22.97 26.70 6.63
C SER A 370 24.19 27.39 7.28
N LEU A 371 24.61 28.54 6.75
CA LEU A 371 25.68 29.36 7.32
C LEU A 371 25.34 29.83 8.74
N GLN A 372 24.12 30.33 8.95
CA GLN A 372 23.65 30.79 10.26
C GLN A 372 23.61 29.65 11.29
N ARG A 373 23.15 28.44 10.90
CA ARG A 373 23.18 27.25 11.76
C ARG A 373 24.60 26.82 12.11
N ALA A 374 25.49 26.80 11.14
CA ALA A 374 26.89 26.44 11.35
C ALA A 374 27.61 27.42 12.29
N TYR A 375 27.30 28.72 12.22
CA TYR A 375 27.79 29.71 13.15
C TYR A 375 27.34 29.46 14.60
N GLY A 376 26.10 28.93 14.80
CA GLY A 376 25.63 28.44 16.09
C GLY A 376 25.43 29.46 17.20
N ARG A 377 25.50 30.76 16.89
CA ARG A 377 25.29 31.87 17.81
C ARG A 377 24.15 32.77 17.32
N PRO A 378 23.50 33.54 18.22
CA PRO A 378 22.50 34.52 17.81
C PRO A 378 23.07 35.53 16.84
N ILE A 379 22.36 35.81 15.75
CA ILE A 379 22.75 36.77 14.75
C ILE A 379 22.43 38.20 15.25
N ASP A 380 23.45 38.98 15.52
CA ASP A 380 23.29 40.39 15.85
C ASP A 380 23.25 41.26 14.56
N ARG A 381 22.03 41.56 14.15
CA ARG A 381 21.79 42.37 12.93
C ARG A 381 22.28 43.79 13.06
N SER A 382 22.53 44.33 14.26
CA SER A 382 23.07 45.70 14.44
C SER A 382 24.50 45.86 13.93
N ARG A 383 25.24 44.76 13.82
CA ARG A 383 26.60 44.70 13.26
C ARG A 383 26.65 44.73 11.74
N VAL A 384 25.50 44.68 11.05
CA VAL A 384 25.42 44.55 9.60
C VAL A 384 24.72 45.76 8.98
N THR A 385 25.36 46.37 8.01
CA THR A 385 24.82 47.52 7.25
C THR A 385 25.06 47.31 5.75
N ASP A 386 24.40 48.11 4.91
CA ASP A 386 24.60 48.14 3.44
C ASP A 386 24.45 46.77 2.74
N ILE A 387 23.48 45.96 3.16
CA ILE A 387 23.21 44.66 2.53
C ILE A 387 22.70 44.87 1.11
N ARG A 388 23.36 44.26 0.12
CA ARG A 388 22.94 44.22 -1.28
C ARG A 388 22.97 42.81 -1.80
N GLU A 389 21.84 42.32 -2.28
CA GLU A 389 21.70 40.99 -2.88
C GLU A 389 21.89 41.10 -4.40
N PHE A 390 22.73 40.24 -4.95
CA PHE A 390 22.96 40.08 -6.38
C PHE A 390 22.31 38.77 -6.80
N SER A 391 21.16 38.87 -7.45
CA SER A 391 20.35 37.69 -7.80
C SER A 391 21.17 36.63 -8.55
N GLY A 392 21.24 35.41 -8.01
CA GLY A 392 21.99 34.28 -8.56
C GLY A 392 23.53 34.40 -8.42
N HIS A 393 24.07 35.44 -7.74
CA HIS A 393 25.52 35.61 -7.57
C HIS A 393 25.94 35.59 -6.09
N GLY A 394 25.16 36.17 -5.18
CA GLY A 394 25.46 36.24 -3.76
C GLY A 394 25.10 37.58 -3.12
N VAL A 395 25.72 37.91 -2.01
CA VAL A 395 25.42 39.09 -1.18
C VAL A 395 26.68 39.88 -0.89
N THR A 396 26.57 41.21 -0.85
CA THR A 396 27.58 42.09 -0.25
C THR A 396 26.98 42.83 0.94
N ALA A 397 27.73 43.00 2.02
CA ALA A 397 27.30 43.71 3.22
C ALA A 397 28.51 44.39 3.91
N ARG A 398 28.22 45.32 4.82
CA ARG A 398 29.24 45.79 5.77
C ARG A 398 29.00 45.09 7.12
N VAL A 399 30.00 44.34 7.57
CA VAL A 399 29.99 43.65 8.85
C VAL A 399 31.06 44.24 9.74
N ASP A 400 30.69 44.81 10.88
CA ASP A 400 31.59 45.54 11.80
C ASP A 400 32.43 46.64 11.07
N GLY A 401 31.87 47.26 10.03
CA GLY A 401 32.54 48.26 9.20
C GLY A 401 33.38 47.72 8.04
N ALA A 402 33.73 46.42 8.04
CA ALA A 402 34.45 45.78 6.93
C ALA A 402 33.50 45.47 5.75
N ALA A 403 33.95 45.64 4.53
CA ALA A 403 33.19 45.29 3.33
C ALA A 403 33.30 43.78 3.06
N VAL A 404 32.20 43.02 3.24
CA VAL A 404 32.14 41.56 3.08
C VAL A 404 31.37 41.24 1.82
N ALA A 405 31.92 40.35 0.98
CA ALA A 405 31.22 39.73 -0.14
C ALA A 405 31.19 38.21 0.04
N ALA A 406 29.99 37.64 -0.06
CA ALA A 406 29.74 36.19 0.01
C ALA A 406 28.96 35.74 -1.22
N GLY A 407 29.49 34.83 -2.04
CA GLY A 407 28.80 34.40 -3.24
C GLY A 407 29.59 33.41 -4.11
N ASN A 408 29.09 33.17 -5.31
CA ASN A 408 29.75 32.27 -6.27
C ASN A 408 30.91 32.95 -7.00
N SER A 409 31.61 32.23 -7.88
CA SER A 409 32.72 32.74 -8.69
C SER A 409 32.34 33.97 -9.52
N LYS A 410 31.08 34.02 -10.02
CA LYS A 410 30.61 35.17 -10.82
C LYS A 410 30.55 36.45 -10.00
N LEU A 411 30.22 36.40 -8.71
CA LEU A 411 30.27 37.56 -7.84
C LEU A 411 31.72 38.04 -7.66
N MET A 412 32.68 37.14 -7.49
CA MET A 412 34.10 37.47 -7.38
C MET A 412 34.63 38.12 -8.65
N GLU A 413 34.27 37.56 -9.82
CA GLU A 413 34.60 38.13 -11.13
C GLU A 413 34.02 39.54 -11.32
N GLN A 414 32.74 39.73 -10.95
CA GLN A 414 32.06 41.03 -11.04
C GLN A 414 32.71 42.11 -10.14
N LEU A 415 33.24 41.70 -9.00
CA LEU A 415 33.94 42.58 -8.07
C LEU A 415 35.44 42.73 -8.39
N GLY A 416 35.95 41.98 -9.40
CA GLY A 416 37.36 42.01 -9.77
C GLY A 416 38.31 41.40 -8.74
N ILE A 417 37.79 40.47 -7.91
CA ILE A 417 38.52 39.81 -6.82
C ILE A 417 39.07 38.48 -7.33
N PRO A 418 40.39 38.23 -7.32
CA PRO A 418 40.95 36.95 -7.67
C PRO A 418 40.55 35.89 -6.61
N TYR A 419 40.09 34.71 -7.04
CA TYR A 419 39.68 33.62 -6.17
C TYR A 419 40.43 32.35 -6.51
N HIS A 420 40.40 31.38 -5.60
CA HIS A 420 41.00 30.07 -5.81
C HIS A 420 39.90 29.06 -6.16
N ASP A 421 40.13 28.24 -7.20
CA ASP A 421 39.26 27.11 -7.52
C ASP A 421 39.28 26.07 -6.40
N CYS A 422 38.13 25.69 -5.98
CA CYS A 422 37.97 24.61 -4.98
C CYS A 422 37.61 23.31 -5.66
N HIS A 423 38.30 22.21 -5.25
CA HIS A 423 38.04 20.87 -5.74
C HIS A 423 37.10 20.05 -4.85
N SER A 424 36.60 20.60 -3.74
CA SER A 424 35.64 19.93 -2.87
C SER A 424 34.28 19.80 -3.53
N VAL A 425 33.55 18.75 -3.14
CA VAL A 425 32.21 18.46 -3.66
C VAL A 425 31.18 19.27 -2.88
N GLY A 426 30.47 20.16 -3.54
CA GLY A 426 29.42 20.98 -2.93
C GLY A 426 29.24 22.33 -3.64
N THR A 427 28.35 23.15 -3.10
CA THR A 427 28.19 24.56 -3.48
C THR A 427 29.26 25.35 -2.78
N ILE A 428 30.07 26.05 -3.56
CA ILE A 428 31.18 26.86 -3.06
C ILE A 428 30.71 28.30 -2.90
N ILE A 429 30.85 28.82 -1.69
CA ILE A 429 30.66 30.25 -1.38
C ILE A 429 32.01 30.86 -1.16
N HIS A 430 32.45 31.67 -2.11
CA HIS A 430 33.67 32.48 -2.01
C HIS A 430 33.41 33.66 -1.10
N MET A 431 34.38 33.95 -0.24
CA MET A 431 34.36 35.07 0.71
C MET A 431 35.46 36.06 0.41
N ALA A 432 35.10 37.32 0.37
CA ALA A 432 36.06 38.40 0.31
C ALA A 432 35.77 39.44 1.39
N VAL A 433 36.82 40.01 1.97
CA VAL A 433 36.74 41.03 3.02
C VAL A 433 37.65 42.18 2.61
N ASP A 434 37.11 43.39 2.63
CA ASP A 434 37.79 44.63 2.22
C ASP A 434 38.50 44.53 0.85
N GLY A 435 37.85 43.81 -0.09
CA GLY A 435 38.36 43.65 -1.47
C GLY A 435 39.44 42.58 -1.62
N GLN A 436 39.78 41.86 -0.56
CA GLN A 436 40.74 40.75 -0.58
C GLN A 436 40.05 39.42 -0.42
N TYR A 437 40.50 38.39 -1.15
CA TYR A 437 39.96 37.04 -1.02
C TYR A 437 40.31 36.41 0.32
N ALA A 438 39.30 36.13 1.14
CA ALA A 438 39.47 35.60 2.49
C ALA A 438 39.40 34.08 2.59
N GLY A 439 38.77 33.42 1.60
CA GLY A 439 38.59 31.96 1.58
C GLY A 439 37.28 31.54 0.93
N HIS A 440 36.89 30.31 1.14
CA HIS A 440 35.60 29.83 0.67
C HIS A 440 35.01 28.78 1.63
N ILE A 441 33.68 28.71 1.63
CA ILE A 441 32.90 27.78 2.42
C ILE A 441 32.22 26.78 1.48
N VAL A 442 32.34 25.49 1.76
CA VAL A 442 31.70 24.42 1.00
C VAL A 442 30.44 23.98 1.72
N ILE A 443 29.34 24.03 0.99
CA ILE A 443 28.03 23.61 1.49
C ILE A 443 27.53 22.44 0.65
N SER A 444 27.17 21.36 1.29
CA SER A 444 26.62 20.17 0.64
C SER A 444 25.31 19.74 1.26
N ASP A 445 24.47 19.12 0.46
CA ASP A 445 23.30 18.40 0.94
C ASP A 445 23.76 17.07 1.56
N VAL A 446 23.25 16.76 2.73
CA VAL A 446 23.72 15.60 3.52
C VAL A 446 23.04 14.33 3.02
N VAL A 447 23.81 13.33 2.64
CA VAL A 447 23.32 11.99 2.31
C VAL A 447 22.61 11.38 3.52
N LYS A 448 21.45 10.74 3.30
CA LYS A 448 20.72 10.06 4.37
C LYS A 448 21.51 8.87 4.90
N PRO A 449 21.42 8.59 6.21
CA PRO A 449 21.88 7.34 6.76
C PRO A 449 21.28 6.18 5.95
N HIS A 450 22.02 5.11 5.75
CA HIS A 450 21.57 3.90 5.05
C HIS A 450 21.17 4.05 3.56
N ALA A 451 21.36 5.22 2.93
CA ALA A 451 21.05 5.39 1.50
C ALA A 451 21.88 4.44 0.62
N LYS A 452 23.17 4.28 0.93
CA LYS A 452 24.06 3.32 0.25
C LYS A 452 23.60 1.88 0.43
N GLU A 453 23.27 1.50 1.67
CA GLU A 453 22.75 0.18 2.00
C GLU A 453 21.42 -0.10 1.31
N ALA A 454 20.58 0.94 1.13
CA ALA A 454 19.32 0.85 0.41
C ALA A 454 19.52 0.54 -1.07
N ILE A 455 20.46 1.20 -1.75
CA ILE A 455 20.81 0.89 -3.14
C ILE A 455 21.29 -0.56 -3.27
N ALA A 456 22.19 -1.02 -2.39
CA ALA A 456 22.62 -2.40 -2.35
C ALA A 456 21.49 -3.39 -2.05
N ALA A 457 20.53 -3.02 -1.20
CA ALA A 457 19.36 -3.83 -0.87
C ALA A 457 18.39 -3.95 -2.06
N LEU A 458 18.25 -2.91 -2.88
CA LEU A 458 17.46 -2.92 -4.11
C LEU A 458 18.03 -3.93 -5.14
N HIS A 459 19.34 -3.93 -5.36
CA HIS A 459 19.98 -4.91 -6.22
C HIS A 459 19.78 -6.35 -5.71
N ARG A 460 19.95 -6.56 -4.39
CA ARG A 460 19.63 -7.86 -3.75
C ARG A 460 18.16 -8.23 -3.86
N ALA A 461 17.27 -7.26 -3.87
CA ALA A 461 15.85 -7.48 -4.15
C ALA A 461 15.57 -7.72 -5.65
N GLY A 462 16.57 -7.72 -6.54
CA GLY A 462 16.46 -8.02 -7.96
C GLY A 462 15.97 -6.83 -8.80
N VAL A 463 16.34 -5.60 -8.41
CA VAL A 463 16.35 -4.41 -9.26
C VAL A 463 17.60 -4.47 -10.12
N ASP A 464 17.43 -4.29 -11.42
CA ASP A 464 18.53 -4.46 -12.38
C ASP A 464 19.29 -3.14 -12.59
N LYS A 465 18.63 -2.00 -12.36
CA LYS A 465 19.21 -0.67 -12.60
C LYS A 465 18.69 0.37 -11.62
N THR A 466 19.59 1.18 -11.08
CA THR A 466 19.31 2.36 -10.28
C THR A 466 19.79 3.62 -10.98
N VAL A 467 18.98 4.67 -11.01
CA VAL A 467 19.27 5.94 -11.69
C VAL A 467 19.02 7.09 -10.74
N MET A 468 19.91 8.05 -10.68
CA MET A 468 19.71 9.29 -9.93
C MET A 468 19.51 10.48 -10.89
N LEU A 469 18.44 11.25 -10.67
CA LEU A 469 18.17 12.50 -11.40
C LEU A 469 18.42 13.69 -10.44
N THR A 470 19.10 14.72 -10.93
CA THR A 470 19.37 15.91 -10.11
C THR A 470 19.56 17.16 -10.97
N GLY A 471 19.20 18.32 -10.40
CA GLY A 471 19.54 19.62 -10.97
C GLY A 471 20.97 20.09 -10.65
N ASP A 472 21.71 19.33 -9.84
CA ASP A 472 23.10 19.68 -9.51
C ASP A 472 24.01 19.57 -10.73
N THR A 473 25.15 20.24 -10.62
CA THR A 473 26.21 20.14 -11.63
C THR A 473 26.74 18.71 -11.74
N LYS A 474 27.18 18.33 -12.92
CA LYS A 474 27.70 17.00 -13.25
C LYS A 474 28.70 16.49 -12.21
N ARG A 475 29.65 17.35 -11.79
CA ARG A 475 30.69 16.97 -10.83
C ARG A 475 30.13 16.56 -9.47
N VAL A 476 29.18 17.33 -8.93
CA VAL A 476 28.54 17.02 -7.64
C VAL A 476 27.70 15.75 -7.74
N ALA A 477 26.94 15.65 -8.82
CA ALA A 477 26.08 14.51 -9.08
C ALA A 477 26.87 13.18 -9.20
N GLU A 478 27.97 13.16 -9.96
CA GLU A 478 28.83 11.99 -10.12
C GLU A 478 29.49 11.57 -8.80
N ALA A 479 29.94 12.53 -7.98
CA ALA A 479 30.53 12.21 -6.68
C ALA A 479 29.54 11.53 -5.73
N VAL A 480 28.33 12.06 -5.64
CA VAL A 480 27.26 11.47 -4.81
C VAL A 480 26.84 10.10 -5.36
N ALA A 481 26.74 9.94 -6.69
CA ALA A 481 26.39 8.66 -7.31
C ALA A 481 27.42 7.56 -7.00
N VAL A 482 28.71 7.88 -7.06
CA VAL A 482 29.80 6.95 -6.71
C VAL A 482 29.76 6.59 -5.23
N GLU A 483 29.53 7.57 -4.34
CA GLU A 483 29.41 7.33 -2.90
C GLU A 483 28.27 6.37 -2.58
N LEU A 484 27.11 6.56 -3.21
CA LEU A 484 25.89 5.75 -2.99
C LEU A 484 25.93 4.40 -3.75
N GLY A 485 26.75 4.27 -4.79
CA GLY A 485 26.77 3.09 -5.66
C GLY A 485 25.58 3.00 -6.63
N VAL A 486 25.09 4.16 -7.09
CA VAL A 486 24.03 4.25 -8.11
C VAL A 486 24.61 3.97 -9.50
N ASP A 487 23.91 3.19 -10.33
CA ASP A 487 24.43 2.73 -11.63
C ASP A 487 24.54 3.84 -12.68
N GLU A 488 23.62 4.80 -12.66
CA GLU A 488 23.57 5.88 -13.63
C GLU A 488 23.13 7.20 -12.96
N VAL A 489 23.71 8.30 -13.38
CA VAL A 489 23.32 9.65 -12.93
C VAL A 489 23.06 10.58 -14.11
N ARG A 490 22.05 11.43 -13.97
CA ARG A 490 21.72 12.52 -14.90
C ARG A 490 21.70 13.83 -14.11
N SER A 491 22.57 14.75 -14.51
CA SER A 491 22.81 16.06 -13.86
C SER A 491 22.25 17.21 -14.66
N ASP A 492 22.32 18.40 -14.09
CA ASP A 492 21.95 19.66 -14.72
C ASP A 492 20.51 19.70 -15.26
N LEU A 493 19.57 18.97 -14.60
CA LEU A 493 18.20 18.81 -15.05
C LEU A 493 17.29 19.90 -14.47
N LEU A 494 16.50 20.52 -15.32
CA LEU A 494 15.31 21.29 -14.90
C LEU A 494 14.13 20.33 -14.57
N PRO A 495 13.12 20.80 -13.84
CA PRO A 495 11.96 19.94 -13.49
C PRO A 495 11.28 19.28 -14.70
N ALA A 496 11.14 20.00 -15.81
CA ALA A 496 10.58 19.46 -17.05
C ALA A 496 11.47 18.38 -17.69
N ASP A 497 12.80 18.52 -17.57
CA ASP A 497 13.76 17.56 -18.11
C ASP A 497 13.69 16.23 -17.36
N LYS A 498 13.40 16.23 -16.05
CA LYS A 498 13.23 15.01 -15.26
C LYS A 498 12.11 14.14 -15.84
N VAL A 499 10.96 14.74 -16.22
CA VAL A 499 9.84 14.03 -16.86
C VAL A 499 10.28 13.36 -18.15
N SER A 500 10.94 14.13 -19.03
CA SER A 500 11.45 13.64 -20.32
C SER A 500 12.45 12.48 -20.15
N LYS A 501 13.30 12.55 -19.10
CA LYS A 501 14.27 11.50 -18.81
C LYS A 501 13.61 10.23 -18.29
N VAL A 502 12.56 10.34 -17.47
CA VAL A 502 11.77 9.19 -17.04
C VAL A 502 11.05 8.56 -18.23
N GLU A 503 10.50 9.35 -19.16
CA GLU A 503 9.89 8.83 -20.39
C GLU A 503 10.90 8.09 -21.30
N GLU A 504 12.11 8.61 -21.43
CA GLU A 504 13.21 7.94 -22.12
C GLU A 504 13.51 6.57 -21.50
N LEU A 505 13.64 6.52 -20.18
CA LEU A 505 13.91 5.29 -19.43
C LEU A 505 12.74 4.30 -19.50
N LEU A 506 11.49 4.77 -19.50
CA LEU A 506 10.29 3.95 -19.72
C LEU A 506 10.32 3.29 -21.10
N GLY A 507 10.73 4.03 -22.13
CA GLY A 507 10.87 3.52 -23.51
C GLY A 507 11.96 2.44 -23.65
N GLN A 508 12.95 2.42 -22.77
CA GLN A 508 14.04 1.43 -22.74
C GLN A 508 13.65 0.12 -22.04
N GLN A 509 12.54 0.11 -21.27
CA GLN A 509 12.10 -1.09 -20.54
C GLN A 509 11.63 -2.18 -21.50
N ARG A 510 12.13 -3.41 -21.31
CA ARG A 510 11.79 -4.57 -22.14
C ARG A 510 10.77 -5.49 -21.47
N GLY A 511 9.80 -5.96 -22.22
CA GLY A 511 8.84 -6.99 -21.80
C GLY A 511 7.92 -6.51 -20.67
N LYS A 512 7.95 -7.19 -19.52
CA LYS A 512 7.08 -6.90 -18.35
C LYS A 512 7.81 -6.09 -17.26
N ALA A 513 9.05 -5.68 -17.51
CA ALA A 513 9.81 -4.85 -16.58
C ALA A 513 9.10 -3.51 -16.34
N LYS A 514 9.18 -2.99 -15.11
CA LYS A 514 8.54 -1.76 -14.68
C LYS A 514 9.56 -0.81 -14.06
N LEU A 515 9.29 0.48 -14.19
CA LEU A 515 10.08 1.56 -13.64
C LEU A 515 9.34 2.20 -12.46
N ALA A 516 10.05 2.31 -11.32
CA ALA A 516 9.60 3.10 -10.18
C ALA A 516 10.35 4.43 -10.16
N PHE A 517 9.65 5.52 -9.91
CA PHE A 517 10.25 6.82 -9.57
C PHE A 517 10.04 7.10 -8.09
N VAL A 518 11.09 7.54 -7.42
CA VAL A 518 11.10 7.86 -5.99
C VAL A 518 11.46 9.33 -5.80
N GLY A 519 10.61 10.09 -5.13
CA GLY A 519 10.82 11.52 -4.88
C GLY A 519 10.17 11.97 -3.56
N ASP A 520 10.41 13.22 -3.17
CA ASP A 520 9.79 13.86 -1.99
C ASP A 520 8.36 14.38 -2.27
N GLY A 521 7.98 14.44 -3.54
CA GLY A 521 6.65 14.72 -4.04
C GLY A 521 6.24 16.18 -4.15
N ILE A 522 6.95 17.13 -3.56
CA ILE A 522 6.59 18.56 -3.62
C ILE A 522 6.83 19.09 -5.04
N ASN A 523 8.03 18.83 -5.58
CA ASN A 523 8.44 19.29 -6.90
C ASN A 523 8.31 18.23 -7.99
N ASP A 524 8.19 16.95 -7.59
CA ASP A 524 8.26 15.79 -8.48
C ASP A 524 6.89 15.17 -8.79
N ALA A 525 5.78 15.78 -8.36
CA ALA A 525 4.42 15.27 -8.62
C ALA A 525 4.16 14.91 -10.10
N PRO A 526 4.61 15.71 -11.10
CA PRO A 526 4.45 15.33 -12.52
C PRO A 526 5.26 14.08 -12.89
N VAL A 527 6.44 13.90 -12.30
CA VAL A 527 7.32 12.76 -12.56
C VAL A 527 6.79 11.50 -11.90
N LEU A 528 6.32 11.61 -10.64
CA LEU A 528 5.66 10.53 -9.90
C LEU A 528 4.47 9.96 -10.66
N SER A 529 3.61 10.83 -11.19
CA SER A 529 2.43 10.43 -11.96
C SER A 529 2.78 9.82 -13.33
N ARG A 530 3.95 10.11 -13.88
CA ARG A 530 4.37 9.63 -15.21
C ARG A 530 5.05 8.27 -15.18
N ALA A 531 5.69 7.90 -14.11
CA ALA A 531 6.34 6.60 -13.93
C ALA A 531 5.31 5.43 -13.98
N ASP A 532 5.77 4.20 -14.18
CA ASP A 532 4.91 3.01 -14.01
C ASP A 532 4.38 2.90 -12.58
N ILE A 533 5.17 3.38 -11.61
CA ILE A 533 4.80 3.49 -10.21
C ILE A 533 5.56 4.64 -9.57
N GLY A 534 4.84 5.56 -8.95
CA GLY A 534 5.36 6.66 -8.17
C GLY A 534 5.43 6.32 -6.68
N ILE A 535 6.58 6.56 -6.06
CA ILE A 535 6.83 6.33 -4.64
C ILE A 535 7.21 7.67 -4.00
N ALA A 536 6.39 8.16 -3.07
CA ALA A 536 6.71 9.34 -2.28
C ALA A 536 7.38 8.95 -0.96
N MET A 537 8.44 9.67 -0.60
CA MET A 537 9.17 9.50 0.65
C MET A 537 8.86 10.63 1.63
N GLY A 538 8.86 10.30 2.94
CA GLY A 538 8.74 11.30 3.99
C GLY A 538 7.44 12.11 3.95
N ALA A 539 6.36 11.53 3.44
CA ALA A 539 5.13 12.23 3.07
C ALA A 539 4.33 12.81 4.24
N MET A 540 4.86 12.78 5.46
CA MET A 540 4.17 13.29 6.66
C MET A 540 3.88 14.80 6.64
N GLY A 541 4.34 15.54 5.62
CA GLY A 541 4.12 16.98 5.49
C GLY A 541 3.62 17.46 4.14
N SER A 542 3.56 16.61 3.10
CA SER A 542 3.19 17.03 1.74
C SER A 542 1.95 16.32 1.21
N ASP A 543 0.81 17.03 1.28
CA ASP A 543 -0.45 16.55 0.71
C ASP A 543 -0.35 16.28 -0.79
N ALA A 544 0.38 17.12 -1.52
CA ALA A 544 0.61 16.96 -2.96
C ALA A 544 1.40 15.67 -3.29
N ALA A 545 2.37 15.30 -2.46
CA ALA A 545 3.10 14.05 -2.59
C ALA A 545 2.20 12.84 -2.38
N ILE A 546 1.40 12.88 -1.29
CA ILE A 546 0.44 11.82 -0.98
C ILE A 546 -0.53 11.65 -2.15
N GLU A 547 -1.03 12.72 -2.76
CA GLU A 547 -1.99 12.64 -3.85
C GLU A 547 -1.38 12.08 -5.14
N ALA A 548 -0.19 12.52 -5.50
CA ALA A 548 0.47 12.18 -6.77
C ALA A 548 1.07 10.77 -6.81
N ALA A 549 1.53 10.23 -5.67
CA ALA A 549 2.19 8.94 -5.59
C ALA A 549 1.20 7.76 -5.55
N ASP A 550 1.65 6.60 -6.00
CA ASP A 550 0.92 5.31 -5.92
C ASP A 550 1.25 4.55 -4.63
N ILE A 551 2.45 4.78 -4.10
CA ILE A 551 2.95 4.26 -2.83
C ILE A 551 3.51 5.43 -2.04
N VAL A 552 3.21 5.45 -0.74
CA VAL A 552 3.70 6.46 0.19
C VAL A 552 4.48 5.78 1.29
N LEU A 553 5.72 6.18 1.48
CA LEU A 553 6.55 5.76 2.61
C LEU A 553 6.38 6.81 3.72
N MET A 554 5.91 6.37 4.88
CA MET A 554 5.57 7.25 6.00
C MET A 554 6.81 7.78 6.72
N ASP A 555 7.86 6.98 6.75
CA ASP A 555 9.19 7.39 7.21
C ASP A 555 10.05 7.89 6.04
N ASP A 556 11.14 8.53 6.40
CA ASP A 556 12.08 9.11 5.45
C ASP A 556 13.28 8.18 5.16
N GLU A 557 13.08 6.85 5.34
CA GLU A 557 14.11 5.82 5.22
C GLU A 557 14.14 5.15 3.83
N PRO A 558 15.23 5.31 3.05
CA PRO A 558 15.36 4.69 1.72
C PRO A 558 15.30 3.15 1.72
N MET A 559 15.62 2.50 2.84
CA MET A 559 15.55 1.04 2.99
C MET A 559 14.13 0.49 2.80
N GLN A 560 13.10 1.28 3.09
CA GLN A 560 11.71 0.88 2.94
C GLN A 560 11.31 0.57 1.49
N ILE A 561 12.00 1.15 0.51
CA ILE A 561 11.75 0.89 -0.91
C ILE A 561 12.07 -0.57 -1.25
N ALA A 562 13.23 -1.06 -0.80
CA ALA A 562 13.62 -2.46 -1.00
C ALA A 562 12.67 -3.43 -0.27
N LYS A 563 12.20 -3.05 0.92
CA LYS A 563 11.23 -3.80 1.70
C LYS A 563 9.87 -3.85 1.00
N ALA A 564 9.40 -2.73 0.47
CA ALA A 564 8.16 -2.64 -0.31
C ALA A 564 8.18 -3.60 -1.53
N ILE A 565 9.30 -3.63 -2.28
CA ILE A 565 9.48 -4.55 -3.41
C ILE A 565 9.45 -6.02 -2.95
N LYS A 566 10.10 -6.36 -1.84
CA LYS A 566 10.08 -7.72 -1.30
C LYS A 566 8.69 -8.16 -0.84
N ILE A 567 7.96 -7.29 -0.14
CA ILE A 567 6.58 -7.53 0.29
C ILE A 567 5.70 -7.80 -0.92
N SER A 568 5.81 -6.96 -1.93
CA SER A 568 5.09 -7.05 -3.19
C SER A 568 5.33 -8.40 -3.88
N ARG A 569 6.60 -8.81 -4.05
CA ARG A 569 6.97 -10.10 -4.67
C ARG A 569 6.48 -11.28 -3.87
N LYS A 570 6.55 -11.24 -2.54
CA LYS A 570 5.99 -12.28 -1.67
C LYS A 570 4.48 -12.40 -1.85
N CYS A 571 3.76 -11.28 -1.86
CA CYS A 571 2.31 -11.24 -2.07
C CYS A 571 1.94 -11.88 -3.41
N ILE A 572 2.57 -11.46 -4.50
CA ILE A 572 2.33 -11.99 -5.84
C ILE A 572 2.72 -13.48 -5.93
N GLY A 573 3.80 -13.89 -5.28
CA GLY A 573 4.18 -15.30 -5.18
C GLY A 573 3.07 -16.15 -4.54
N ILE A 574 2.45 -15.67 -3.46
CA ILE A 574 1.33 -16.34 -2.79
C ILE A 574 0.09 -16.38 -3.71
N VAL A 575 -0.20 -15.30 -4.43
CA VAL A 575 -1.29 -15.25 -5.43
C VAL A 575 -1.11 -16.34 -6.48
N TYR A 576 0.08 -16.44 -7.07
CA TYR A 576 0.37 -17.49 -8.08
C TYR A 576 0.32 -18.89 -7.49
N GLN A 577 0.81 -19.11 -6.26
CA GLN A 577 0.69 -20.41 -5.58
C GLN A 577 -0.77 -20.81 -5.45
N ASN A 578 -1.65 -19.90 -5.01
CA ASN A 578 -3.07 -20.17 -4.87
C ASN A 578 -3.74 -20.45 -6.21
N ILE A 579 -3.40 -19.68 -7.28
CA ILE A 579 -3.93 -19.92 -8.63
C ILE A 579 -3.56 -21.32 -9.11
N VAL A 580 -2.28 -21.66 -9.09
CA VAL A 580 -1.80 -22.96 -9.61
C VAL A 580 -2.39 -24.11 -8.79
N PHE A 581 -2.33 -24.02 -7.46
CA PHE A 581 -2.86 -25.06 -6.57
C PHE A 581 -4.36 -25.28 -6.79
N ALA A 582 -5.15 -24.21 -6.78
CA ALA A 582 -6.60 -24.30 -6.97
C ALA A 582 -6.96 -24.88 -8.35
N LEU A 583 -6.30 -24.45 -9.43
CA LEU A 583 -6.58 -24.94 -10.79
C LEU A 583 -6.18 -26.41 -10.94
N VAL A 584 -5.00 -26.81 -10.45
CA VAL A 584 -4.54 -28.21 -10.56
C VAL A 584 -5.50 -29.16 -9.84
N VAL A 585 -5.82 -28.87 -8.59
CA VAL A 585 -6.75 -29.74 -7.82
C VAL A 585 -8.14 -29.72 -8.47
N LYS A 586 -8.60 -28.58 -8.96
CA LYS A 586 -9.89 -28.43 -9.63
C LYS A 586 -10.02 -29.30 -10.87
N PHE A 587 -9.06 -29.20 -11.78
CA PHE A 587 -9.09 -30.01 -13.01
C PHE A 587 -8.92 -31.49 -12.71
N ALA A 588 -8.12 -31.86 -11.71
CA ALA A 588 -8.02 -33.26 -11.27
C ALA A 588 -9.36 -33.77 -10.74
N CYS A 589 -10.06 -33.01 -9.88
CA CYS A 589 -11.38 -33.38 -9.38
C CYS A 589 -12.41 -33.52 -10.51
N LEU A 590 -12.47 -32.57 -11.45
CA LEU A 590 -13.36 -32.65 -12.60
C LEU A 590 -13.11 -33.88 -13.47
N ALA A 591 -11.85 -34.25 -13.70
CA ALA A 591 -11.50 -35.48 -14.40
C ALA A 591 -11.95 -36.73 -13.67
N LEU A 592 -11.71 -36.83 -12.35
CA LEU A 592 -12.13 -37.96 -11.52
C LEU A 592 -13.63 -38.10 -11.49
N VAL A 593 -14.40 -37.01 -11.41
CA VAL A 593 -15.86 -37.02 -11.49
C VAL A 593 -16.34 -37.49 -12.86
N ALA A 594 -15.74 -36.99 -13.95
CA ALA A 594 -16.15 -37.35 -15.31
C ALA A 594 -15.97 -38.87 -15.60
N ILE A 595 -14.89 -39.48 -15.10
CA ILE A 595 -14.65 -40.92 -15.24
C ILE A 595 -15.41 -41.78 -14.17
N GLY A 596 -16.06 -41.13 -13.19
CA GLY A 596 -16.87 -41.78 -12.16
C GLY A 596 -16.07 -42.38 -10.99
N LEU A 597 -14.85 -41.91 -10.76
CA LEU A 597 -14.01 -42.32 -9.62
C LEU A 597 -14.22 -41.44 -8.37
N ALA A 598 -14.85 -40.28 -8.51
CA ALA A 598 -15.21 -39.42 -7.39
C ALA A 598 -16.73 -39.22 -7.34
N ASP A 599 -17.26 -39.33 -6.13
CA ASP A 599 -18.65 -39.01 -5.82
C ASP A 599 -18.84 -37.55 -5.45
N MET A 600 -20.07 -37.13 -5.26
CA MET A 600 -20.42 -35.75 -4.93
C MET A 600 -19.83 -35.28 -3.59
N TRP A 601 -19.74 -36.18 -2.61
CA TRP A 601 -19.17 -35.88 -1.29
C TRP A 601 -17.68 -35.59 -1.34
N ALA A 602 -16.94 -36.48 -2.02
CA ALA A 602 -15.49 -36.29 -2.20
C ALA A 602 -15.17 -35.02 -2.97
N ALA A 603 -15.97 -34.72 -4.01
CA ALA A 603 -15.80 -33.50 -4.83
C ALA A 603 -16.00 -32.21 -4.04
N ILE A 604 -17.03 -32.14 -3.20
CA ILE A 604 -17.32 -30.96 -2.38
C ILE A 604 -16.28 -30.81 -1.27
N PHE A 605 -15.92 -31.91 -0.62
CA PHE A 605 -14.90 -31.90 0.44
C PHE A 605 -13.55 -31.39 -0.10
N ALA A 606 -13.18 -31.85 -1.30
CA ALA A 606 -11.99 -31.36 -1.98
C ALA A 606 -12.07 -29.82 -2.29
N ASP A 607 -13.20 -29.33 -2.80
CA ASP A 607 -13.40 -27.92 -3.15
C ASP A 607 -13.32 -27.01 -1.92
N VAL A 608 -14.01 -27.36 -0.85
CA VAL A 608 -13.98 -26.62 0.43
C VAL A 608 -12.58 -26.71 1.06
N GLY A 609 -11.93 -27.87 1.02
CA GLY A 609 -10.57 -28.06 1.52
C GLY A 609 -9.55 -27.16 0.79
N VAL A 610 -9.61 -27.12 -0.54
CA VAL A 610 -8.76 -26.25 -1.36
C VAL A 610 -8.99 -24.78 -1.01
N MET A 611 -10.24 -24.35 -0.84
CA MET A 611 -10.57 -22.99 -0.46
C MET A 611 -9.98 -22.64 0.92
N VAL A 612 -10.12 -23.50 1.92
CA VAL A 612 -9.55 -23.28 3.26
C VAL A 612 -8.02 -23.17 3.20
N LEU A 613 -7.35 -24.07 2.50
CA LEU A 613 -5.90 -24.06 2.34
C LEU A 613 -5.42 -22.79 1.60
N ALA A 614 -6.12 -22.37 0.55
CA ALA A 614 -5.81 -21.15 -0.20
C ALA A 614 -5.98 -19.88 0.66
N VAL A 615 -7.01 -19.83 1.51
CA VAL A 615 -7.23 -18.75 2.47
C VAL A 615 -6.12 -18.71 3.52
N LEU A 616 -5.74 -19.86 4.09
CA LEU A 616 -4.64 -19.94 5.05
C LEU A 616 -3.30 -19.51 4.43
N ASN A 617 -3.05 -19.88 3.17
CA ASN A 617 -1.88 -19.43 2.43
C ASN A 617 -1.91 -17.91 2.19
N ALA A 618 -3.08 -17.34 1.84
CA ALA A 618 -3.26 -15.90 1.63
C ALA A 618 -2.89 -15.07 2.88
N ILE A 619 -3.28 -15.56 4.08
CA ILE A 619 -2.97 -14.90 5.36
C ILE A 619 -1.44 -14.78 5.61
N ARG A 620 -0.62 -15.65 5.01
CA ARG A 620 0.86 -15.55 5.12
C ARG A 620 1.42 -14.25 4.54
N ALA A 621 0.68 -13.56 3.66
CA ALA A 621 1.08 -12.27 3.12
C ALA A 621 1.12 -11.15 4.19
N LEU A 622 0.40 -11.31 5.32
CA LEU A 622 0.48 -10.40 6.47
C LEU A 622 1.82 -10.46 7.23
N ARG A 623 2.57 -11.54 7.10
CA ARG A 623 3.81 -11.74 7.87
C ARG A 623 4.98 -11.14 7.11
N VAL A 624 5.28 -9.85 7.33
CA VAL A 624 6.30 -9.08 6.58
C VAL A 624 7.50 -8.65 7.42
N HIS A 625 7.45 -8.87 8.75
CA HIS A 625 8.46 -8.38 9.70
C HIS A 625 9.91 -8.88 9.42
N ASN A 626 10.08 -10.04 8.80
CA ASN A 626 11.40 -10.65 8.55
C ASN A 626 11.84 -10.53 7.07
N LEU A 627 11.38 -9.54 6.33
CA LEU A 627 11.74 -9.31 4.92
C LEU A 627 12.85 -8.21 4.77
#